data_bb777b47eea431ebe62a2bd632ff614a
#
_entry.id   bb777b47eea431ebe62a2bd632ff614a
#
_cell.length_a   1.000
_cell.length_b   1.000
_cell.length_c   1.000
_cell.angle_alpha   90.00
_cell.angle_beta   90.00
_cell.angle_gamma   90.00
#
_symmetry.space_group_name_H-M   'P 1'
#
loop_
_entity.id
_entity.type
_entity.pdbx_description
1 polymer ?
#
loop_
_entity_poly.entity_id
_entity_poly.type
_entity_poly.pdbx_seq_one_letter_code
_entity_poly.pdbx_strand_id
1 'polypeptide(L)'
;MTQAVVAGALAVAALNALPGLLGGWLWYRHELAAQSPHRAFWVLLRVGQGSALTLAVAVGSLAAAGHYSSDHLFYLYALVPLAVAFVAEQLRVASAQTILDQRGLPDAGAVGALPERDQQLVVAEIVRRETGVMALSALVVVFLAVRAAFTAHGF
;
A
#
# COMPACT_ATOMS: atom_id res chain seq x y z
N MET A 1 -5.58 25.00 -12.60
CA MET A 1 -5.33 23.56 -12.68
C MET A 1 -4.36 23.10 -11.60
N THR A 2 -3.28 23.79 -11.31
CA THR A 2 -2.30 23.48 -10.25
C THR A 2 -2.94 23.15 -8.90
N GLN A 3 -3.90 23.98 -8.43
CA GLN A 3 -4.60 23.75 -7.14
C GLN A 3 -5.36 22.42 -7.11
N ALA A 4 -5.98 22.00 -8.22
CA ALA A 4 -6.69 20.73 -8.29
C ALA A 4 -5.72 19.54 -8.22
N VAL A 5 -4.57 19.64 -8.87
CA VAL A 5 -3.51 18.60 -8.83
C VAL A 5 -2.92 18.50 -7.41
N VAL A 6 -2.62 19.65 -6.77
CA VAL A 6 -2.16 19.69 -5.37
C VAL A 6 -3.18 19.06 -4.44
N ALA A 7 -4.46 19.45 -4.56
CA ALA A 7 -5.54 18.87 -3.75
C ALA A 7 -5.67 17.36 -3.95
N GLY A 8 -5.56 16.89 -5.20
CA GLY A 8 -5.57 15.47 -5.55
C GLY A 8 -4.40 14.72 -4.89
N ALA A 9 -3.19 15.26 -4.96
CA ALA A 9 -2.01 14.66 -4.34
C ALA A 9 -2.14 14.61 -2.81
N LEU A 10 -2.64 15.66 -2.17
CA LEU A 10 -2.90 15.68 -0.72
C LEU A 10 -4.02 14.70 -0.32
N ALA A 11 -5.05 14.55 -1.15
CA ALA A 11 -6.09 13.54 -0.93
C ALA A 11 -5.52 12.12 -0.99
N VAL A 12 -4.64 11.83 -1.95
CA VAL A 12 -3.91 10.54 -2.02
C VAL A 12 -3.07 10.33 -0.75
N ALA A 13 -2.36 11.35 -0.28
CA ALA A 13 -1.59 11.28 0.95
C ALA A 13 -2.49 10.95 2.16
N ALA A 14 -3.61 11.65 2.33
CA ALA A 14 -4.53 11.41 3.43
C ALA A 14 -5.15 10.01 3.39
N LEU A 15 -5.61 9.56 2.22
CA LEU A 15 -6.21 8.24 2.03
C LEU A 15 -5.22 7.09 2.27
N ASN A 16 -3.93 7.27 1.99
CA ASN A 16 -2.90 6.27 2.27
C ASN A 16 -2.36 6.37 3.71
N ALA A 17 -2.44 7.53 4.37
CA ALA A 17 -2.06 7.67 5.77
C ALA A 17 -2.93 6.81 6.69
N LEU A 18 -4.24 6.69 6.40
CA LEU A 18 -5.17 5.89 7.19
C LEU A 18 -4.76 4.42 7.27
N PRO A 19 -4.59 3.68 6.14
CA PRO A 19 -4.14 2.29 6.21
C PRO A 19 -2.69 2.17 6.69
N GLY A 20 -1.82 3.13 6.36
CA GLY A 20 -0.44 3.12 6.85
C GLY A 20 -0.35 3.14 8.38
N LEU A 21 -1.08 4.05 9.02
CA LEU A 21 -1.12 4.17 10.49
C LEU A 21 -1.88 3.00 11.14
N LEU A 22 -3.05 2.64 10.60
CA LEU A 22 -3.83 1.52 11.12
C LEU A 22 -3.05 0.20 11.02
N GLY A 23 -2.47 -0.08 9.85
CA GLY A 23 -1.69 -1.30 9.64
C GLY A 23 -0.42 -1.35 10.48
N GLY A 24 0.27 -0.21 10.64
CA GLY A 24 1.42 -0.09 11.55
C GLY A 24 1.04 -0.36 13.00
N TRP A 25 -0.10 0.16 13.45
CA TRP A 25 -0.63 -0.09 14.79
C TRP A 25 -1.02 -1.57 14.99
N LEU A 26 -1.71 -2.19 14.03
CA LEU A 26 -2.06 -3.61 14.06
C LEU A 26 -0.80 -4.50 14.11
N TRP A 27 0.20 -4.17 13.29
CA TRP A 27 1.48 -4.87 13.27
C TRP A 27 2.23 -4.79 14.61
N TYR A 28 2.21 -3.61 15.24
CA TYR A 28 2.88 -3.37 16.52
C TYR A 28 2.18 -4.10 17.67
N ARG A 29 0.83 -4.07 17.74
CA ARG A 29 0.08 -4.64 18.86
C ARG A 29 0.06 -6.16 18.92
N HIS A 30 0.51 -6.87 17.89
CA HIS A 30 0.45 -8.33 17.81
C HIS A 30 -0.96 -8.93 18.01
N GLU A 31 -2.02 -8.13 17.90
CA GLU A 31 -3.39 -8.59 18.11
C GLU A 31 -3.88 -9.39 16.92
N LEU A 32 -3.83 -10.71 17.03
CA LEU A 32 -4.22 -11.68 16.01
C LEU A 32 -5.73 -12.00 16.05
N ALA A 33 -6.44 -11.53 17.08
CA ALA A 33 -7.74 -12.07 17.46
C ALA A 33 -8.96 -11.33 16.88
N ALA A 34 -8.82 -10.11 16.34
CA ALA A 34 -9.97 -9.35 15.88
C ALA A 34 -10.03 -9.28 14.35
N GLN A 35 -10.94 -10.02 13.73
CA GLN A 35 -11.15 -10.01 12.26
C GLN A 35 -11.61 -8.64 11.72
N SER A 36 -12.32 -7.85 12.50
CA SER A 36 -12.90 -6.57 12.05
C SER A 36 -11.87 -5.48 11.72
N PRO A 37 -10.84 -5.20 12.54
CA PRO A 37 -9.86 -4.17 12.19
C PRO A 37 -8.97 -4.56 11.00
N HIS A 38 -8.71 -5.84 10.76
CA HIS A 38 -7.99 -6.30 9.57
C HIS A 38 -8.81 -6.06 8.30
N ARG A 39 -10.12 -6.29 8.32
CA ARG A 39 -10.98 -5.99 7.17
C ARG A 39 -10.98 -4.50 6.84
N ALA A 40 -11.10 -3.63 7.85
CA ALA A 40 -11.04 -2.19 7.65
C ALA A 40 -9.69 -1.75 7.04
N PHE A 41 -8.58 -2.29 7.54
CA PHE A 41 -7.26 -2.05 6.99
C PHE A 41 -7.19 -2.35 5.48
N TRP A 42 -7.64 -3.56 5.06
CA TRP A 42 -7.59 -3.96 3.66
C TRP A 42 -8.49 -3.11 2.76
N VAL A 43 -9.68 -2.73 3.24
CA VAL A 43 -10.57 -1.83 2.48
C VAL A 43 -9.93 -0.45 2.30
N LEU A 44 -9.41 0.14 3.39
CA LEU A 44 -8.74 1.44 3.34
C LEU A 44 -7.51 1.41 2.43
N LEU A 45 -6.72 0.33 2.49
CA LEU A 45 -5.57 0.15 1.62
C LEU A 45 -5.96 0.13 0.14
N ARG A 46 -7.02 -0.60 -0.23
CA ARG A 46 -7.51 -0.63 -1.63
C ARG A 46 -8.03 0.73 -2.08
N VAL A 47 -8.69 1.48 -1.21
CA VAL A 47 -9.11 2.86 -1.50
C VAL A 47 -7.89 3.76 -1.71
N GLY A 48 -6.87 3.65 -0.86
CA GLY A 48 -5.61 4.37 -1.00
C GLY A 48 -4.89 4.06 -2.33
N GLN A 49 -4.74 2.78 -2.67
CA GLN A 49 -4.14 2.34 -3.94
C GLN A 49 -4.95 2.85 -5.15
N GLY A 50 -6.29 2.75 -5.09
CA GLY A 50 -7.18 3.28 -6.13
C GLY A 50 -7.05 4.79 -6.32
N SER A 51 -6.90 5.55 -5.23
CA SER A 51 -6.68 7.00 -5.29
C SER A 51 -5.36 7.37 -5.97
N ALA A 52 -4.28 6.63 -5.69
CA ALA A 52 -2.99 6.82 -6.35
C ALA A 52 -3.07 6.52 -7.86
N LEU A 53 -3.77 5.45 -8.24
CA LEU A 53 -4.03 5.14 -9.65
C LEU A 53 -4.83 6.26 -10.33
N THR A 54 -5.88 6.75 -9.69
CA THR A 54 -6.71 7.85 -10.21
C THR A 54 -5.87 9.12 -10.44
N LEU A 55 -5.00 9.47 -9.49
CA LEU A 55 -4.08 10.61 -9.65
C LEU A 55 -3.14 10.40 -10.84
N ALA A 56 -2.54 9.21 -10.97
CA ALA A 56 -1.63 8.89 -12.06
C ALA A 56 -2.32 8.98 -13.43
N VAL A 57 -3.55 8.47 -13.56
CA VAL A 57 -4.36 8.57 -14.78
C VAL A 57 -4.69 10.04 -15.09
N ALA A 58 -5.11 10.82 -14.08
CA ALA A 58 -5.40 12.24 -14.26
C ALA A 58 -4.17 13.02 -14.74
N VAL A 59 -3.01 12.79 -14.10
CA VAL A 59 -1.72 13.42 -14.49
C VAL A 59 -1.33 13.02 -15.93
N GLY A 60 -1.45 11.74 -16.26
CA GLY A 60 -1.18 11.25 -17.62
C GLY A 60 -2.12 11.88 -18.65
N SER A 61 -3.41 12.04 -18.32
CA SER A 61 -4.41 12.69 -19.19
C SER A 61 -4.11 14.17 -19.40
N LEU A 62 -3.68 14.89 -18.34
CA LEU A 62 -3.27 16.30 -18.45
C LEU A 62 -2.04 16.43 -19.36
N ALA A 63 -1.05 15.56 -19.20
CA ALA A 63 0.14 15.56 -20.04
C ALA A 63 -0.21 15.26 -21.52
N ALA A 64 -1.11 14.29 -21.77
CA ALA A 64 -1.58 13.99 -23.13
C ALA A 64 -2.35 15.16 -23.77
N ALA A 65 -3.01 16.00 -22.95
CA ALA A 65 -3.69 17.22 -23.39
C ALA A 65 -2.74 18.43 -23.54
N GLY A 66 -1.43 18.26 -23.36
CA GLY A 66 -0.44 19.33 -23.50
C GLY A 66 -0.25 20.21 -22.26
N HIS A 67 -0.81 19.82 -21.12
CA HIS A 67 -0.64 20.53 -19.86
C HIS A 67 0.47 19.87 -19.04
N TYR A 68 1.59 20.53 -18.93
CA TYR A 68 2.79 19.99 -18.28
C TYR A 68 3.15 20.75 -17.02
N SER A 69 3.61 20.01 -16.01
CA SER A 69 4.29 20.63 -14.87
C SER A 69 5.63 21.19 -15.30
N SER A 70 6.00 22.35 -14.78
CA SER A 70 7.32 22.94 -14.98
C SER A 70 8.43 22.18 -14.24
N ASP A 71 8.07 21.38 -13.22
CA ASP A 71 8.97 20.53 -12.48
C ASP A 71 8.85 19.06 -12.91
N HIS A 72 9.90 18.51 -13.52
CA HIS A 72 9.93 17.11 -13.97
C HIS A 72 9.88 16.10 -12.81
N LEU A 73 10.34 16.49 -11.61
CA LEU A 73 10.25 15.62 -10.41
C LEU A 73 8.81 15.35 -10.00
N PHE A 74 7.87 16.23 -10.35
CA PHE A 74 6.45 16.01 -10.12
C PHE A 74 5.98 14.67 -10.69
N TYR A 75 6.34 14.37 -11.96
CA TYR A 75 5.92 13.11 -12.60
C TYR A 75 6.50 11.88 -11.90
N LEU A 76 7.74 11.97 -11.43
CA LEU A 76 8.34 10.91 -10.65
C LEU A 76 7.51 10.64 -9.38
N TYR A 77 7.22 11.68 -8.61
CA TYR A 77 6.48 11.55 -7.36
C TYR A 77 5.01 11.16 -7.56
N ALA A 78 4.40 11.52 -8.69
CA ALA A 78 3.03 11.16 -9.02
C ALA A 78 2.88 9.72 -9.53
N LEU A 79 3.89 9.15 -10.20
CA LEU A 79 3.82 7.84 -10.85
C LEU A 79 4.49 6.72 -10.04
N VAL A 80 5.56 7.00 -9.29
CA VAL A 80 6.25 5.99 -8.46
C VAL A 80 5.34 5.31 -7.44
N PRO A 81 4.28 5.93 -6.88
CA PRO A 81 3.30 5.22 -6.04
C PRO A 81 2.72 3.96 -6.67
N LEU A 82 2.54 3.91 -7.99
CA LEU A 82 2.07 2.70 -8.67
C LEU A 82 3.11 1.57 -8.64
N ALA A 83 4.37 1.91 -8.87
CA ALA A 83 5.47 0.94 -8.77
C ALA A 83 5.62 0.44 -7.32
N VAL A 84 5.51 1.33 -6.33
CA VAL A 84 5.54 0.95 -4.91
C VAL A 84 4.40 -0.02 -4.58
N ALA A 85 3.17 0.27 -5.03
CA ALA A 85 2.03 -0.61 -4.80
C ALA A 85 2.23 -1.98 -5.45
N PHE A 86 2.73 -2.02 -6.69
CA PHE A 86 3.03 -3.26 -7.39
C PHE A 86 4.09 -4.09 -6.67
N VAL A 87 5.23 -3.49 -6.31
CA VAL A 87 6.31 -4.17 -5.58
C VAL A 87 5.82 -4.67 -4.23
N ALA A 88 5.01 -3.88 -3.50
CA ALA A 88 4.44 -4.29 -2.23
C ALA A 88 3.55 -5.53 -2.35
N GLU A 89 2.73 -5.63 -3.41
CA GLU A 89 1.92 -6.84 -3.66
C GLU A 89 2.81 -8.06 -3.96
N GLN A 90 3.90 -7.91 -4.70
CA GLN A 90 4.85 -9.00 -4.93
C GLN A 90 5.53 -9.42 -3.61
N LEU A 91 5.98 -8.46 -2.81
CA LEU A 91 6.58 -8.73 -1.50
C LEU A 91 5.60 -9.40 -0.53
N ARG A 92 4.33 -9.05 -0.59
CA ARG A 92 3.27 -9.68 0.21
C ARG A 92 3.19 -11.18 -0.10
N VAL A 93 3.10 -11.55 -1.38
CA VAL A 93 3.04 -12.95 -1.82
C VAL A 93 4.33 -13.70 -1.45
N ALA A 94 5.49 -13.10 -1.72
CA ALA A 94 6.78 -13.68 -1.37
C ALA A 94 6.97 -13.84 0.15
N SER A 95 6.37 -12.95 0.95
CA SER A 95 6.42 -13.05 2.42
C SER A 95 5.69 -14.28 2.94
N ALA A 96 4.53 -14.61 2.39
CA ALA A 96 3.78 -15.81 2.75
C ALA A 96 4.59 -17.07 2.43
N GLN A 97 5.14 -17.14 1.21
CA GLN A 97 5.96 -18.27 0.79
C GLN A 97 7.20 -18.46 1.68
N THR A 98 7.88 -17.36 2.01
CA THR A 98 9.05 -17.41 2.90
C THR A 98 8.72 -18.06 4.26
N ILE A 99 7.54 -17.77 4.84
CA ILE A 99 7.13 -18.36 6.12
C ILE A 99 6.85 -19.84 5.97
N LEU A 100 6.20 -20.25 4.89
CA LEU A 100 5.96 -21.66 4.59
C LEU A 100 7.28 -22.42 4.44
N ASP A 101 8.23 -21.90 3.67
CA ASP A 101 9.55 -22.47 3.46
C ASP A 101 10.34 -22.62 4.78
N GLN A 102 10.33 -21.58 5.64
CA GLN A 102 11.00 -21.61 6.95
C GLN A 102 10.43 -22.68 7.89
N ARG A 103 9.15 -23.03 7.71
CA ARG A 103 8.48 -24.07 8.50
C ARG A 103 8.49 -25.45 7.82
N GLY A 104 9.14 -25.57 6.65
CA GLY A 104 9.20 -26.82 5.88
C GLY A 104 7.85 -27.24 5.31
N LEU A 105 6.95 -26.31 5.07
CA LEU A 105 5.61 -26.52 4.51
C LEU A 105 5.65 -26.25 3.01
N PRO A 106 5.36 -27.25 2.15
CA PRO A 106 5.48 -27.08 0.69
C PRO A 106 4.43 -26.12 0.11
N ASP A 107 3.26 -26.04 0.73
CA ASP A 107 2.15 -25.21 0.24
C ASP A 107 1.13 -24.89 1.35
N ALA A 108 0.11 -24.08 1.00
CA ALA A 108 -0.99 -23.77 1.90
C ALA A 108 -1.84 -24.98 2.30
N GLY A 109 -1.89 -26.04 1.48
CA GLY A 109 -2.60 -27.28 1.80
C GLY A 109 -1.93 -28.01 2.97
N ALA A 110 -0.59 -27.99 3.03
CA ALA A 110 0.16 -28.57 4.15
C ALA A 110 -0.14 -27.88 5.48
N VAL A 111 -0.47 -26.57 5.47
CA VAL A 111 -0.92 -25.84 6.67
C VAL A 111 -2.22 -26.44 7.19
N GLY A 112 -3.16 -26.81 6.29
CA GLY A 112 -4.44 -27.41 6.67
C GLY A 112 -4.33 -28.79 7.32
N ALA A 113 -3.18 -29.48 7.13
CA ALA A 113 -2.90 -30.78 7.75
C ALA A 113 -2.29 -30.67 9.17
N LEU A 114 -1.90 -29.47 9.60
CA LEU A 114 -1.35 -29.22 10.94
C LEU A 114 -2.45 -29.27 12.01
N PRO A 115 -2.10 -29.50 13.31
CA PRO A 115 -3.00 -29.25 14.43
C PRO A 115 -3.53 -27.82 14.39
N GLU A 116 -4.78 -27.62 14.80
CA GLU A 116 -5.48 -26.32 14.71
C GLU A 116 -4.69 -25.14 15.32
N ARG A 117 -4.03 -25.38 16.46
CA ARG A 117 -3.16 -24.38 17.11
C ARG A 117 -2.01 -23.95 16.21
N ASP A 118 -1.36 -24.89 15.53
CA ASP A 118 -0.22 -24.61 14.68
C ASP A 118 -0.65 -23.92 13.39
N GLN A 119 -1.82 -24.29 12.83
CA GLN A 119 -2.44 -23.58 11.72
C GLN A 119 -2.64 -22.09 12.08
N GLN A 120 -3.24 -21.81 13.25
CA GLN A 120 -3.49 -20.44 13.70
C GLN A 120 -2.19 -19.65 13.86
N LEU A 121 -1.12 -20.25 14.35
CA LEU A 121 0.19 -19.60 14.48
C LEU A 121 0.80 -19.26 13.12
N VAL A 122 0.76 -20.18 12.15
CA VAL A 122 1.27 -19.93 10.80
C VAL A 122 0.49 -18.81 10.12
N VAL A 123 -0.84 -18.90 10.13
CA VAL A 123 -1.71 -17.88 9.52
C VAL A 123 -1.49 -16.50 10.16
N ALA A 124 -1.38 -16.46 11.47
CA ALA A 124 -1.13 -15.25 12.21
C ALA A 124 0.20 -14.58 11.82
N GLU A 125 1.26 -15.35 11.68
CA GLU A 125 2.58 -14.86 11.26
C GLU A 125 2.55 -14.32 9.83
N ILE A 126 1.88 -15.02 8.90
CA ILE A 126 1.69 -14.57 7.52
C ILE A 126 0.93 -13.24 7.49
N VAL A 127 -0.25 -13.18 8.12
CA VAL A 127 -1.09 -11.97 8.15
C VAL A 127 -0.35 -10.79 8.75
N ARG A 128 0.40 -11.00 9.82
CA ARG A 128 1.21 -9.95 10.45
C ARG A 128 2.26 -9.40 9.49
N ARG A 129 3.01 -10.27 8.82
CA ARG A 129 4.06 -9.87 7.88
C ARG A 129 3.49 -9.15 6.66
N GLU A 130 2.40 -9.66 6.10
CA GLU A 130 1.67 -9.02 5.02
C GLU A 130 1.18 -7.61 5.42
N THR A 131 0.56 -7.49 6.59
CA THR A 131 0.08 -6.19 7.12
C THR A 131 1.22 -5.19 7.27
N GLY A 132 2.38 -5.63 7.78
CA GLY A 132 3.56 -4.77 7.93
C GLY A 132 4.09 -4.26 6.60
N VAL A 133 4.26 -5.13 5.61
CA VAL A 133 4.71 -4.76 4.25
C VAL A 133 3.75 -3.75 3.62
N MET A 134 2.45 -4.02 3.69
CA MET A 134 1.44 -3.17 3.06
C MET A 134 1.26 -1.83 3.78
N ALA A 135 1.38 -1.81 5.11
CA ALA A 135 1.36 -0.57 5.88
C ALA A 135 2.57 0.32 5.55
N LEU A 136 3.76 -0.27 5.46
CA LEU A 136 4.97 0.45 5.08
C LEU A 136 4.85 1.04 3.67
N SER A 137 4.36 0.26 2.71
CA SER A 137 4.14 0.75 1.34
C SER A 137 3.17 1.93 1.29
N ALA A 138 2.08 1.88 2.07
CA ALA A 138 1.13 2.99 2.17
C ALA A 138 1.79 4.26 2.73
N LEU A 139 2.66 4.15 3.74
CA LEU A 139 3.42 5.30 4.28
C LEU A 139 4.42 5.87 3.27
N VAL A 140 5.07 5.02 2.46
CA VAL A 140 5.92 5.48 1.36
C VAL A 140 5.09 6.26 0.33
N VAL A 141 3.90 5.78 -0.01
CA VAL A 141 2.98 6.51 -0.91
C VAL A 141 2.58 7.86 -0.33
N VAL A 142 2.33 7.96 0.99
CA VAL A 142 2.07 9.25 1.66
C VAL A 142 3.21 10.24 1.39
N PHE A 143 4.46 9.81 1.64
CA PHE A 143 5.61 10.66 1.42
C PHE A 143 5.72 11.13 -0.04
N LEU A 144 5.56 10.21 -1.00
CA LEU A 144 5.62 10.51 -2.43
C LEU A 144 4.50 11.48 -2.85
N ALA A 145 3.26 11.26 -2.37
CA ALA A 145 2.12 12.10 -2.68
C ALA A 145 2.28 13.53 -2.11
N VAL A 146 2.81 13.65 -0.89
CA VAL A 146 3.17 14.96 -0.31
C VAL A 146 4.24 15.64 -1.16
N ARG A 147 5.28 14.93 -1.59
CA ARG A 147 6.30 15.48 -2.49
C ARG A 147 5.72 15.90 -3.84
N ALA A 148 4.81 15.11 -4.40
CA ALA A 148 4.09 15.48 -5.62
C ALA A 148 3.30 16.79 -5.44
N ALA A 149 2.63 16.98 -4.30
CA ALA A 149 1.92 18.23 -4.01
C ALA A 149 2.85 19.45 -3.97
N PHE A 150 4.05 19.30 -3.42
CA PHE A 150 5.04 20.39 -3.34
C PHE A 150 5.75 20.68 -4.67
N THR A 151 5.77 19.74 -5.61
CA THR A 151 6.41 19.89 -6.94
C THR A 151 5.41 20.15 -8.06
N ALA A 152 4.09 20.23 -7.77
CA ALA A 152 3.04 20.50 -8.74
C ALA A 152 2.99 22.00 -9.09
N HIS A 153 3.85 22.44 -10.02
CA HIS A 153 3.90 23.83 -10.48
C HIS A 153 3.66 23.92 -11.99
N GLY A 154 3.01 25.00 -12.42
CA GLY A 154 2.94 25.36 -13.86
C GLY A 154 1.84 24.70 -14.69
N PHE A 155 0.86 24.02 -14.04
CA PHE A 155 -0.33 23.50 -14.76
C PHE A 155 -1.33 24.59 -15.16
#